data_c0a350370f353b7bfd0b31ea88963022
#
_entry.id   c0a350370f353b7bfd0b31ea88963022
#
_cell.length_a   1.000
_cell.length_b   1.000
_cell.length_c   1.000
_cell.angle_alpha   90.00
_cell.angle_beta   90.00
_cell.angle_gamma   90.00
#
_symmetry.space_group_name_H-M   'P 1'
#
loop_
_entity.id
_entity.type
_entity.pdbx_description
1 polymer ?
#
loop_
_entity_poly.entity_id
_entity_poly.type
_entity_poly.pdbx_seq_one_letter_code
_entity_poly.pdbx_strand_id
1 'polypeptide(L)'
;QAINKQALRIVKLFGNDDVQTIKTTVGPEQEYFLVDQKYYEQRKDLIYTGRTLFGAPCPKGQELEDHYFGTIKSRVQEFMSDLNKELWKLGILAKTEHNEVAPAQHELAPIFTTTNIATDHNQLTMELIQRVAKKHGLVALLHEKPFEGINGSGKHNNFSLSTDTGINLLEPGDTPHENAQFLVFLAAIIKAVDEHQDLLRLSVATAGNDHRLGANEAPPAIISIFLGDELTAVLKAIEEDKPYDGKEKELMKIGATVLPKFPKDSTDRNRTSPFAFTGNKCNIVLNTVIADEIEKFANILEAADDFDTTLHALIKDTIKNHKRIIFNGNGYDDSWVKEAESRGLLNLKTTPDALPYFKTDENIALFERQKVLSKEEVESRYEILMDEYEKQINIEALTMLDIAKKDILPAASKFSKELTDTIANKKAIGIDLTYELETAKKVSEYLAEAYQAMMTLENDVKKLHEIDDFEKSAFYVRDFIIQDMASL
;
A
#
# COMPACT_ATOMS: atom_id res chain seq x y z
N GLN A 1 23.99 2.04 -0.37
CA GLN A 1 25.37 1.70 -0.74
C GLN A 1 25.44 0.42 -1.58
N ALA A 2 24.74 -0.66 -1.25
CA ALA A 2 24.76 -1.92 -1.99
C ALA A 2 24.40 -1.70 -3.47
N ILE A 3 23.25 -1.10 -3.76
CA ILE A 3 22.79 -0.88 -5.13
C ILE A 3 23.73 0.03 -5.93
N ASN A 4 24.30 1.09 -5.30
CA ASN A 4 25.29 1.94 -5.94
C ASN A 4 26.50 1.14 -6.42
N LYS A 5 27.05 0.29 -5.55
CA LYS A 5 28.22 -0.54 -5.85
C LYS A 5 27.97 -1.45 -7.06
N GLN A 6 26.81 -2.11 -7.09
CA GLN A 6 26.54 -3.11 -8.11
C GLN A 6 26.08 -2.47 -9.43
N ALA A 7 25.21 -1.45 -9.38
CA ALA A 7 24.75 -0.75 -10.57
C ALA A 7 25.87 0.00 -11.31
N LEU A 8 26.84 0.55 -10.57
CA LEU A 8 28.00 1.21 -11.17
C LEU A 8 28.86 0.26 -12.01
N ARG A 9 28.97 -1.03 -11.63
CA ARG A 9 29.66 -2.06 -12.41
C ARG A 9 29.02 -2.23 -13.78
N ILE A 10 27.68 -2.35 -13.84
CA ILE A 10 26.96 -2.49 -15.12
C ILE A 10 27.10 -1.22 -15.96
N VAL A 11 26.89 -0.04 -15.38
CA VAL A 11 26.95 1.23 -16.12
C VAL A 11 28.32 1.45 -16.77
N LYS A 12 29.40 1.05 -16.10
CA LYS A 12 30.76 1.11 -16.68
C LYS A 12 30.98 0.14 -17.84
N LEU A 13 30.33 -1.04 -17.82
CA LEU A 13 30.39 -1.97 -18.97
C LEU A 13 29.74 -1.40 -20.24
N PHE A 14 28.85 -0.42 -20.09
CA PHE A 14 28.27 0.33 -21.22
C PHE A 14 29.12 1.55 -21.64
N GLY A 15 30.33 1.70 -21.10
CA GLY A 15 31.26 2.78 -21.48
C GLY A 15 31.00 4.13 -20.81
N ASN A 16 30.14 4.18 -19.77
CA ASN A 16 29.89 5.41 -18.99
C ASN A 16 30.96 5.57 -17.88
N ASP A 17 32.21 5.76 -18.24
CA ASP A 17 33.36 5.82 -17.32
C ASP A 17 33.37 7.06 -16.45
N ASP A 18 32.71 8.14 -16.87
CA ASP A 18 32.53 9.39 -16.16
C ASP A 18 31.61 9.32 -14.94
N VAL A 19 30.73 8.31 -14.91
CA VAL A 19 29.81 8.06 -13.78
C VAL A 19 30.59 7.59 -12.55
N GLN A 20 30.46 8.31 -11.44
CA GLN A 20 31.11 7.98 -10.17
C GLN A 20 30.14 7.38 -9.14
N THR A 21 28.88 7.77 -9.17
CA THR A 21 27.87 7.29 -8.23
C THR A 21 26.51 7.08 -8.89
N ILE A 22 25.80 6.06 -8.40
CA ILE A 22 24.40 5.82 -8.74
C ILE A 22 23.57 5.94 -7.47
N LYS A 23 22.49 6.69 -7.55
CA LYS A 23 21.58 6.96 -6.44
C LYS A 23 20.20 6.44 -6.77
N THR A 24 19.54 5.85 -5.79
CA THR A 24 18.11 5.63 -5.87
C THR A 24 17.38 6.92 -5.52
N THR A 25 16.35 7.23 -6.28
CA THR A 25 15.48 8.38 -6.06
C THR A 25 14.06 7.90 -5.77
N VAL A 26 13.36 8.64 -4.91
CA VAL A 26 11.98 8.36 -4.53
C VAL A 26 11.19 9.66 -4.42
N GLY A 27 9.97 9.66 -4.98
CA GLY A 27 8.95 10.67 -4.72
C GLY A 27 7.80 10.01 -3.96
N PRO A 28 7.75 10.12 -2.63
CA PRO A 28 6.67 9.51 -1.84
C PRO A 28 5.42 10.39 -1.90
N GLU A 29 4.31 9.80 -2.32
CA GLU A 29 2.98 10.40 -2.30
C GLU A 29 2.34 10.10 -0.96
N GLN A 30 1.90 11.12 -0.22
CA GLN A 30 1.26 10.93 1.09
C GLN A 30 -0.21 11.27 1.00
N GLU A 31 -1.05 10.25 1.06
CA GLU A 31 -2.48 10.39 1.22
C GLU A 31 -2.85 10.52 2.71
N TYR A 32 -3.94 11.22 2.99
CA TYR A 32 -4.45 11.45 4.34
C TYR A 32 -5.93 11.85 4.32
N PHE A 33 -6.63 11.60 5.43
CA PHE A 33 -8.01 12.08 5.62
C PHE A 33 -8.01 13.28 6.57
N LEU A 34 -8.91 14.22 6.33
CA LEU A 34 -9.17 15.35 7.23
C LEU A 34 -10.56 15.23 7.86
N VAL A 35 -10.60 15.26 9.18
CA VAL A 35 -11.85 15.27 9.95
C VAL A 35 -11.91 16.50 10.86
N ASP A 36 -13.12 16.98 11.15
CA ASP A 36 -13.30 18.05 12.12
C ASP A 36 -12.85 17.60 13.51
N GLN A 37 -12.00 18.41 14.17
CA GLN A 37 -11.48 18.12 15.49
C GLN A 37 -12.59 17.85 16.50
N LYS A 38 -13.69 18.61 16.46
CA LYS A 38 -14.84 18.44 17.37
C LYS A 38 -15.52 17.06 17.27
N TYR A 39 -15.49 16.43 16.11
CA TYR A 39 -16.04 15.08 15.93
C TYR A 39 -15.02 14.01 16.30
N TYR A 40 -13.75 14.23 15.97
CA TYR A 40 -12.65 13.35 16.37
C TYR A 40 -12.58 13.19 17.90
N GLU A 41 -12.69 14.27 18.65
CA GLU A 41 -12.64 14.26 20.12
C GLU A 41 -13.77 13.47 20.77
N GLN A 42 -14.84 13.16 20.04
CA GLN A 42 -15.97 12.35 20.49
C GLN A 42 -15.84 10.87 20.14
N ARG A 43 -14.79 10.48 19.37
CA ARG A 43 -14.61 9.14 18.82
C ARG A 43 -13.39 8.48 19.42
N LYS A 44 -13.62 7.60 20.42
CA LYS A 44 -12.55 6.82 21.07
C LYS A 44 -11.75 5.97 20.09
N ASP A 45 -12.42 5.35 19.13
CA ASP A 45 -11.80 4.54 18.10
C ASP A 45 -10.82 5.36 17.24
N LEU A 46 -11.20 6.52 16.75
CA LEU A 46 -10.27 7.40 16.01
C LEU A 46 -9.08 7.86 16.88
N ILE A 47 -9.31 8.11 18.17
CA ILE A 47 -8.27 8.58 19.10
C ILE A 47 -7.24 7.47 19.39
N TYR A 48 -7.72 6.26 19.69
CA TYR A 48 -6.85 5.17 20.15
C TYR A 48 -6.31 4.29 19.02
N THR A 49 -7.06 4.15 17.91
CA THR A 49 -6.70 3.23 16.82
C THR A 49 -6.45 3.92 15.49
N GLY A 50 -6.80 5.20 15.35
CA GLY A 50 -6.68 5.94 14.07
C GLY A 50 -7.73 5.56 13.03
N ARG A 51 -8.66 4.62 13.34
CA ARG A 51 -9.71 4.15 12.44
C ARG A 51 -11.05 4.01 13.16
N THR A 52 -12.15 4.05 12.41
CA THR A 52 -13.47 3.74 12.96
C THR A 52 -13.62 2.23 13.17
N LEU A 53 -14.11 1.82 14.34
CA LEU A 53 -14.44 0.43 14.66
C LEU A 53 -15.95 0.17 14.55
N PHE A 54 -16.76 1.20 14.74
CA PHE A 54 -18.21 1.18 14.58
C PHE A 54 -18.67 2.38 13.77
N GLY A 55 -19.76 2.24 13.03
CA GLY A 55 -20.41 3.33 12.33
C GLY A 55 -21.24 2.84 11.16
N ALA A 56 -22.27 3.60 10.81
CA ALA A 56 -23.04 3.36 9.61
C ALA A 56 -22.34 3.99 8.41
N PRO A 57 -22.36 3.34 7.23
CA PRO A 57 -21.89 3.96 6.00
C PRO A 57 -22.77 5.17 5.66
N CYS A 58 -22.16 6.21 5.07
CA CYS A 58 -22.93 7.33 4.56
C CYS A 58 -23.76 6.93 3.32
N PRO A 59 -24.89 7.62 3.05
CA PRO A 59 -25.73 7.31 1.89
C PRO A 59 -25.03 7.47 0.54
N LYS A 60 -24.02 8.31 0.50
CA LYS A 60 -23.17 8.54 -0.66
C LYS A 60 -21.71 8.36 -0.26
N GLY A 61 -21.03 7.43 -0.91
CA GLY A 61 -19.59 7.21 -0.79
C GLY A 61 -18.82 7.92 -1.90
N GLN A 62 -18.24 7.17 -2.80
CA GLN A 62 -17.37 7.64 -3.86
C GLN A 62 -17.85 7.27 -5.28
N GLU A 63 -19.14 6.93 -5.42
CA GLU A 63 -19.72 6.31 -6.64
C GLU A 63 -19.59 7.16 -7.90
N LEU A 64 -19.53 8.48 -7.78
CA LEU A 64 -19.40 9.39 -8.91
C LEU A 64 -17.99 9.99 -9.02
N GLU A 65 -17.09 9.62 -8.13
CA GLU A 65 -15.73 10.21 -8.02
C GLU A 65 -15.73 11.75 -7.99
N ASP A 66 -16.85 12.35 -7.57
CA ASP A 66 -17.07 13.79 -7.58
C ASP A 66 -16.22 14.54 -6.54
N HIS A 67 -15.67 13.84 -5.55
CA HIS A 67 -14.66 14.43 -4.66
C HIS A 67 -13.32 14.59 -5.40
N TYR A 68 -12.88 13.56 -6.11
CA TYR A 68 -11.61 13.56 -6.87
C TYR A 68 -11.61 14.66 -7.95
N PHE A 69 -12.68 14.77 -8.72
CA PHE A 69 -12.82 15.78 -9.78
C PHE A 69 -13.38 17.13 -9.28
N GLY A 70 -13.69 17.23 -8.00
CA GLY A 70 -14.26 18.43 -7.38
C GLY A 70 -13.21 19.47 -7.01
N THR A 71 -13.70 20.66 -6.67
CA THR A 71 -12.86 21.73 -6.14
C THR A 71 -12.44 21.45 -4.70
N ILE A 72 -11.22 21.83 -4.35
CA ILE A 72 -10.77 21.82 -2.96
C ILE A 72 -11.56 22.88 -2.18
N LYS A 73 -12.15 22.48 -1.05
CA LYS A 73 -12.91 23.41 -0.20
C LYS A 73 -11.97 24.46 0.41
N SER A 74 -12.42 25.72 0.51
CA SER A 74 -11.60 26.85 0.98
C SER A 74 -10.85 26.56 2.30
N ARG A 75 -11.52 25.95 3.27
CA ARG A 75 -10.92 25.57 4.55
C ARG A 75 -9.76 24.57 4.40
N VAL A 76 -9.90 23.63 3.47
CA VAL A 76 -8.85 22.63 3.17
C VAL A 76 -7.72 23.30 2.40
N GLN A 77 -8.02 24.19 1.45
CA GLN A 77 -7.02 24.96 0.72
C GLN A 77 -6.17 25.84 1.64
N GLU A 78 -6.76 26.47 2.65
CA GLU A 78 -6.03 27.24 3.65
C GLU A 78 -5.05 26.35 4.46
N PHE A 79 -5.52 25.17 4.88
CA PHE A 79 -4.67 24.19 5.53
C PHE A 79 -3.50 23.73 4.62
N MET A 80 -3.78 23.35 3.37
CA MET A 80 -2.75 22.92 2.41
C MET A 80 -1.72 24.01 2.13
N SER A 81 -2.17 25.25 1.97
CA SER A 81 -1.29 26.41 1.77
C SER A 81 -0.34 26.63 2.95
N ASP A 82 -0.84 26.51 4.19
CA ASP A 82 -0.01 26.67 5.37
C ASP A 82 0.94 25.47 5.57
N LEU A 83 0.46 24.26 5.25
CA LEU A 83 1.30 23.05 5.27
C LEU A 83 2.49 23.21 4.32
N ASN A 84 2.25 23.64 3.09
CA ASN A 84 3.31 23.86 2.10
C ASN A 84 4.35 24.87 2.59
N LYS A 85 3.93 25.97 3.19
CA LYS A 85 4.86 26.97 3.75
C LYS A 85 5.76 26.37 4.84
N GLU A 86 5.20 25.54 5.72
CA GLU A 86 6.00 24.87 6.77
C GLU A 86 6.95 23.81 6.16
N LEU A 87 6.52 23.05 5.16
CA LEU A 87 7.36 22.09 4.45
C LEU A 87 8.51 22.78 3.71
N TRP A 88 8.23 23.86 2.98
CA TRP A 88 9.26 24.61 2.25
C TRP A 88 10.34 25.22 3.17
N LYS A 89 9.97 25.66 4.37
CA LYS A 89 10.95 26.11 5.39
C LYS A 89 11.95 25.02 5.79
N LEU A 90 11.56 23.75 5.67
CA LEU A 90 12.42 22.59 5.95
C LEU A 90 13.11 22.03 4.70
N GLY A 91 12.93 22.67 3.54
CA GLY A 91 13.50 22.21 2.28
C GLY A 91 12.75 21.06 1.64
N ILE A 92 11.55 20.72 2.11
CA ILE A 92 10.68 19.72 1.52
C ILE A 92 9.85 20.37 0.42
N LEU A 93 10.14 20.02 -0.83
CA LEU A 93 9.52 20.66 -1.99
C LEU A 93 8.17 20.03 -2.31
N ALA A 94 7.17 20.26 -1.46
CA ALA A 94 5.79 19.90 -1.71
C ALA A 94 5.26 20.66 -2.95
N LYS A 95 4.63 19.96 -3.87
CA LYS A 95 4.20 20.50 -5.17
C LYS A 95 2.74 20.23 -5.48
N THR A 96 2.28 19.02 -5.22
CA THR A 96 0.95 18.57 -5.59
C THR A 96 0.02 18.61 -4.39
N GLU A 97 -1.15 19.22 -4.58
CA GLU A 97 -2.27 19.27 -3.65
C GLU A 97 -3.53 18.91 -4.42
N HIS A 98 -4.21 17.84 -4.07
CA HIS A 98 -5.48 17.51 -4.69
C HIS A 98 -6.38 16.68 -3.77
N ASN A 99 -7.64 16.53 -4.17
CA ASN A 99 -8.56 15.62 -3.54
C ASN A 99 -8.32 14.21 -4.05
N GLU A 100 -8.45 13.23 -3.16
CA GLU A 100 -8.53 11.81 -3.49
C GLU A 100 -9.97 11.34 -3.67
N VAL A 101 -10.16 10.06 -4.06
CA VAL A 101 -11.47 9.51 -4.42
C VAL A 101 -12.40 9.45 -3.21
N ALA A 102 -11.90 9.08 -2.05
CA ALA A 102 -12.74 8.97 -0.85
C ALA A 102 -13.13 10.35 -0.29
N PRO A 103 -14.33 10.48 0.28
CA PRO A 103 -14.75 11.73 0.92
C PRO A 103 -13.77 12.18 2.00
N ALA A 104 -13.37 13.45 1.96
CA ALA A 104 -12.40 14.09 2.86
C ALA A 104 -10.97 13.49 2.80
N GLN A 105 -10.65 12.77 1.75
CA GLN A 105 -9.30 12.27 1.46
C GLN A 105 -8.57 13.25 0.54
N HIS A 106 -7.30 13.46 0.81
CA HIS A 106 -6.44 14.38 0.08
C HIS A 106 -5.04 13.77 -0.05
N GLU A 107 -4.26 14.31 -0.97
CA GLU A 107 -2.88 13.87 -1.20
C GLU A 107 -1.92 15.06 -1.27
N LEU A 108 -0.69 14.78 -0.84
CA LEU A 108 0.47 15.63 -1.03
C LEU A 108 1.59 14.83 -1.68
N ALA A 109 2.08 15.33 -2.82
CA ALA A 109 3.22 14.76 -3.51
C ALA A 109 4.38 15.76 -3.57
N PRO A 110 5.56 15.45 -3.00
CA PRO A 110 6.76 16.26 -3.12
C PRO A 110 7.49 15.99 -4.44
N ILE A 111 8.38 16.89 -4.82
CA ILE A 111 9.38 16.60 -5.85
C ILE A 111 10.30 15.50 -5.31
N PHE A 112 10.60 14.50 -6.14
CA PHE A 112 11.48 13.38 -5.78
C PHE A 112 12.90 13.84 -5.40
N THR A 113 13.53 13.07 -4.53
CA THR A 113 14.93 13.25 -4.16
C THR A 113 15.58 11.89 -3.87
N THR A 114 16.83 11.87 -3.40
CA THR A 114 17.49 10.61 -3.03
C THR A 114 16.72 9.89 -1.94
N THR A 115 16.64 8.57 -2.01
CA THR A 115 15.77 7.73 -1.17
C THR A 115 15.89 8.02 0.32
N ASN A 116 17.11 8.19 0.86
CA ASN A 116 17.27 8.48 2.29
C ASN A 116 16.67 9.84 2.67
N ILE A 117 16.92 10.88 1.87
CA ILE A 117 16.35 12.22 2.11
C ILE A 117 14.83 12.19 1.93
N ALA A 118 14.34 11.53 0.88
CA ALA A 118 12.89 11.38 0.64
C ALA A 118 12.19 10.69 1.81
N THR A 119 12.80 9.65 2.39
CA THR A 119 12.28 8.95 3.56
C THR A 119 12.22 9.84 4.79
N ASP A 120 13.31 10.58 5.08
CA ASP A 120 13.35 11.53 6.21
C ASP A 120 12.33 12.66 6.01
N HIS A 121 12.25 13.22 4.80
CA HIS A 121 11.25 14.23 4.44
C HIS A 121 9.82 13.72 4.62
N ASN A 122 9.53 12.47 4.28
CA ASN A 122 8.20 11.92 4.47
C ASN A 122 7.83 11.78 5.95
N GLN A 123 8.77 11.41 6.83
CA GLN A 123 8.53 11.40 8.28
C GLN A 123 8.18 12.80 8.80
N LEU A 124 8.93 13.82 8.39
CA LEU A 124 8.64 15.21 8.74
C LEU A 124 7.30 15.68 8.15
N THR A 125 6.97 15.27 6.93
CA THR A 125 5.70 15.59 6.27
C THR A 125 4.53 15.04 7.07
N MET A 126 4.58 13.80 7.52
CA MET A 126 3.53 13.18 8.36
C MET A 126 3.32 13.95 9.66
N GLU A 127 4.39 14.32 10.35
CA GLU A 127 4.35 15.13 11.57
C GLU A 127 3.69 16.51 11.31
N LEU A 128 4.11 17.18 10.22
CA LEU A 128 3.60 18.50 9.87
C LEU A 128 2.14 18.48 9.42
N ILE A 129 1.70 17.48 8.66
CA ILE A 129 0.30 17.29 8.29
C ILE A 129 -0.57 17.28 9.54
N GLN A 130 -0.23 16.48 10.56
CA GLN A 130 -0.99 16.40 11.80
C GLN A 130 -0.93 17.69 12.60
N ARG A 131 0.24 18.33 12.70
CA ARG A 131 0.44 19.56 13.47
C ARG A 131 -0.28 20.75 12.87
N VAL A 132 -0.20 20.92 11.55
CA VAL A 132 -0.85 22.04 10.84
C VAL A 132 -2.36 21.84 10.81
N ALA A 133 -2.87 20.61 10.63
CA ALA A 133 -4.31 20.34 10.65
C ALA A 133 -4.96 20.85 11.94
N LYS A 134 -4.32 20.65 13.10
CA LYS A 134 -4.82 21.13 14.40
C LYS A 134 -4.98 22.65 14.46
N LYS A 135 -4.11 23.43 13.80
CA LYS A 135 -4.21 24.90 13.73
C LYS A 135 -5.47 25.35 12.98
N HIS A 136 -5.97 24.51 12.06
CA HIS A 136 -7.19 24.75 11.28
C HIS A 136 -8.45 24.09 11.88
N GLY A 137 -8.38 23.58 13.12
CA GLY A 137 -9.48 22.87 13.77
C GLY A 137 -9.83 21.54 13.07
N LEU A 138 -8.83 20.94 12.43
CA LEU A 138 -8.89 19.65 11.74
C LEU A 138 -7.99 18.64 12.43
N VAL A 139 -8.24 17.36 12.21
CA VAL A 139 -7.33 16.27 12.54
C VAL A 139 -7.04 15.49 11.25
N ALA A 140 -5.78 15.28 10.99
CA ALA A 140 -5.34 14.45 9.86
C ALA A 140 -5.16 13.00 10.32
N LEU A 141 -5.86 12.08 9.66
CA LEU A 141 -5.73 10.65 9.88
C LEU A 141 -4.73 10.11 8.86
N LEU A 142 -3.68 9.47 9.35
CA LEU A 142 -2.61 8.86 8.56
C LEU A 142 -2.68 7.33 8.59
N HIS A 143 -3.72 6.77 9.20
CA HIS A 143 -3.99 5.34 9.17
C HIS A 143 -4.28 4.88 7.74
N GLU A 144 -3.83 3.71 7.36
CA GLU A 144 -3.97 3.17 6.00
C GLU A 144 -5.43 2.92 5.60
N LYS A 145 -6.29 2.58 6.56
CA LYS A 145 -7.73 2.35 6.34
C LYS A 145 -8.56 2.94 7.48
N PRO A 146 -8.74 4.29 7.52
CA PRO A 146 -9.48 4.91 8.62
C PRO A 146 -10.99 4.65 8.59
N PHE A 147 -11.55 4.38 7.41
CA PHE A 147 -12.99 4.16 7.25
C PHE A 147 -13.28 2.94 6.38
N GLU A 148 -14.25 2.13 6.81
CA GLU A 148 -14.71 0.95 6.06
C GLU A 148 -15.52 1.36 4.82
N GLY A 149 -15.47 0.56 3.75
CA GLY A 149 -16.28 0.71 2.55
C GLY A 149 -15.84 1.81 1.57
N ILE A 150 -14.76 2.56 1.84
CA ILE A 150 -14.18 3.56 0.95
C ILE A 150 -12.68 3.33 0.78
N ASN A 151 -12.01 4.08 -0.11
CA ASN A 151 -10.57 3.98 -0.31
C ASN A 151 -9.79 4.19 1.00
N GLY A 152 -8.64 3.54 1.10
CA GLY A 152 -7.66 3.80 2.15
C GLY A 152 -6.58 4.76 1.69
N SER A 153 -5.69 5.16 2.60
CA SER A 153 -4.57 6.05 2.33
C SER A 153 -3.30 5.28 2.02
N GLY A 154 -2.71 5.58 0.87
CA GLY A 154 -1.43 5.06 0.42
C GLY A 154 -0.26 5.99 0.75
N LYS A 155 0.92 5.47 0.49
CA LYS A 155 2.18 6.18 0.46
C LYS A 155 2.98 5.61 -0.71
N HIS A 156 2.50 5.90 -1.93
CA HIS A 156 3.12 5.38 -3.14
C HIS A 156 4.52 5.99 -3.33
N ASN A 157 5.46 5.18 -3.76
CA ASN A 157 6.83 5.60 -3.98
C ASN A 157 7.15 5.55 -5.48
N ASN A 158 7.30 6.71 -6.10
CA ASN A 158 7.83 6.83 -7.45
C ASN A 158 9.34 6.62 -7.38
N PHE A 159 9.81 5.44 -7.80
CA PHE A 159 11.18 4.97 -7.64
C PHE A 159 11.96 5.02 -8.94
N SER A 160 13.23 5.42 -8.89
CA SER A 160 14.16 5.29 -10.00
C SER A 160 15.63 5.14 -9.54
N LEU A 161 16.49 4.88 -10.54
CA LEU A 161 17.95 4.82 -10.41
C LEU A 161 18.56 5.92 -11.29
N SER A 162 19.35 6.82 -10.70
CA SER A 162 19.96 7.92 -11.42
C SER A 162 21.48 7.97 -11.20
N THR A 163 22.20 8.23 -12.26
CA THR A 163 23.64 8.53 -12.20
C THR A 163 23.87 9.95 -11.68
N ASP A 164 25.09 10.24 -11.21
CA ASP A 164 25.51 11.59 -10.86
C ASP A 164 25.69 12.51 -12.08
N THR A 165 25.72 11.94 -13.27
CA THR A 165 25.73 12.66 -14.56
C THR A 165 24.32 13.01 -15.05
N GLY A 166 23.26 12.56 -14.33
CA GLY A 166 21.86 12.89 -14.63
C GLY A 166 21.13 11.88 -15.53
N ILE A 167 21.70 10.71 -15.80
CA ILE A 167 21.04 9.65 -16.58
C ILE A 167 20.08 8.89 -15.65
N ASN A 168 18.83 8.75 -16.07
CA ASN A 168 17.85 7.85 -15.43
C ASN A 168 17.96 6.46 -16.07
N LEU A 169 18.37 5.46 -15.28
CA LEU A 169 18.61 4.10 -15.76
C LEU A 169 17.30 3.32 -16.02
N LEU A 170 16.17 3.82 -15.54
CA LEU A 170 14.84 3.25 -15.76
C LEU A 170 14.02 4.07 -16.76
N GLU A 171 14.65 4.97 -17.50
CA GLU A 171 14.02 5.71 -18.59
C GLU A 171 14.13 4.90 -19.90
N PRO A 172 12.99 4.42 -20.44
CA PRO A 172 13.02 3.60 -21.68
C PRO A 172 13.45 4.40 -22.91
N GLY A 173 13.24 5.71 -22.90
CA GLY A 173 13.46 6.57 -24.06
C GLY A 173 12.39 6.38 -25.14
N ASP A 174 12.67 6.93 -26.34
CA ASP A 174 11.74 6.85 -27.49
C ASP A 174 11.79 5.48 -28.19
N THR A 175 12.90 4.75 -28.06
CA THR A 175 13.13 3.42 -28.64
C THR A 175 13.56 2.41 -27.57
N PRO A 176 12.64 1.93 -26.71
CA PRO A 176 13.00 1.04 -25.60
C PRO A 176 13.72 -0.23 -26.04
N HIS A 177 13.41 -0.75 -27.22
CA HIS A 177 13.99 -1.97 -27.76
C HIS A 177 15.47 -1.81 -28.18
N GLU A 178 15.93 -0.59 -28.39
CA GLU A 178 17.33 -0.27 -28.69
C GLU A 178 18.14 0.13 -27.45
N ASN A 179 17.47 0.42 -26.34
CA ASN A 179 18.10 0.83 -25.10
C ASN A 179 18.52 -0.37 -24.24
N ALA A 180 19.62 -0.98 -24.61
CA ALA A 180 20.14 -2.19 -23.95
C ALA A 180 20.46 -1.96 -22.45
N GLN A 181 20.94 -0.76 -22.08
CA GLN A 181 21.20 -0.40 -20.69
C GLN A 181 19.90 -0.37 -19.88
N PHE A 182 18.85 0.26 -20.38
CA PHE A 182 17.53 0.22 -19.75
C PHE A 182 17.01 -1.22 -19.61
N LEU A 183 17.10 -2.01 -20.67
CA LEU A 183 16.59 -3.38 -20.69
C LEU A 183 17.26 -4.30 -19.68
N VAL A 184 18.58 -4.16 -19.45
CA VAL A 184 19.28 -4.97 -18.44
C VAL A 184 18.84 -4.61 -17.02
N PHE A 185 18.63 -3.32 -16.70
CA PHE A 185 18.11 -2.91 -15.41
C PHE A 185 16.66 -3.35 -15.21
N LEU A 186 15.82 -3.23 -16.26
CA LEU A 186 14.44 -3.73 -16.23
C LEU A 186 14.40 -5.25 -15.98
N ALA A 187 15.23 -6.01 -16.69
CA ALA A 187 15.32 -7.47 -16.52
C ALA A 187 15.77 -7.84 -15.08
N ALA A 188 16.74 -7.13 -14.52
CA ALA A 188 17.17 -7.33 -13.14
C ALA A 188 16.05 -7.04 -12.13
N ILE A 189 15.24 -6.01 -12.36
CA ILE A 189 14.07 -5.69 -11.52
C ILE A 189 13.00 -6.78 -11.67
N ILE A 190 12.68 -7.23 -12.88
CA ILE A 190 11.70 -8.30 -13.09
C ILE A 190 12.11 -9.55 -12.32
N LYS A 191 13.38 -9.95 -12.41
CA LYS A 191 13.92 -11.09 -11.69
C LYS A 191 13.87 -10.88 -10.17
N ALA A 192 14.32 -9.72 -9.68
CA ALA A 192 14.29 -9.39 -8.26
C ALA A 192 12.88 -9.46 -7.67
N VAL A 193 11.88 -8.95 -8.40
CA VAL A 193 10.49 -8.96 -7.94
C VAL A 193 9.91 -10.38 -7.96
N ASP A 194 10.25 -11.19 -8.95
CA ASP A 194 9.78 -12.57 -9.03
C ASP A 194 10.42 -13.48 -7.98
N GLU A 195 11.73 -13.39 -7.77
CA GLU A 195 12.44 -14.23 -6.79
C GLU A 195 12.17 -13.84 -5.34
N HIS A 196 11.87 -12.54 -5.07
CA HIS A 196 11.72 -11.99 -3.72
C HIS A 196 10.33 -11.40 -3.45
N GLN A 197 9.26 -12.01 -4.02
CA GLN A 197 7.87 -11.59 -3.77
C GLN A 197 7.53 -11.61 -2.28
N ASP A 198 8.04 -12.56 -1.53
CA ASP A 198 7.90 -12.72 -0.09
C ASP A 198 8.40 -11.48 0.67
N LEU A 199 9.65 -11.08 0.43
CA LEU A 199 10.26 -9.89 1.03
C LEU A 199 9.53 -8.60 0.62
N LEU A 200 9.10 -8.49 -0.63
CA LEU A 200 8.36 -7.32 -1.10
C LEU A 200 6.98 -7.25 -0.45
N ARG A 201 6.27 -8.37 -0.31
CA ARG A 201 4.99 -8.40 0.39
C ARG A 201 5.15 -8.08 1.88
N LEU A 202 6.13 -8.67 2.56
CA LEU A 202 6.35 -8.36 3.98
C LEU A 202 6.78 -6.91 4.22
N SER A 203 7.40 -6.25 3.25
CA SER A 203 7.82 -4.85 3.38
C SER A 203 6.66 -3.87 3.58
N VAL A 204 5.45 -4.27 3.15
CA VAL A 204 4.20 -3.52 3.32
C VAL A 204 3.23 -4.22 4.29
N ALA A 205 3.68 -5.26 4.98
CA ALA A 205 2.87 -6.00 5.94
C ALA A 205 2.77 -5.22 7.26
N THR A 206 1.57 -4.73 7.54
CA THR A 206 1.17 -4.05 8.78
C THR A 206 -0.31 -4.32 9.01
N ALA A 207 -0.77 -4.24 10.26
CA ALA A 207 -2.19 -4.38 10.60
C ALA A 207 -3.05 -3.38 9.80
N GLY A 208 -2.61 -2.13 9.67
CA GLY A 208 -3.31 -1.10 8.91
C GLY A 208 -3.45 -1.44 7.41
N ASN A 209 -2.40 -1.98 6.79
CA ASN A 209 -2.44 -2.41 5.40
C ASN A 209 -3.27 -3.69 5.20
N ASP A 210 -3.33 -4.59 6.17
CA ASP A 210 -4.18 -5.79 6.09
C ASP A 210 -5.67 -5.42 5.96
N HIS A 211 -6.11 -4.31 6.56
CA HIS A 211 -7.46 -3.77 6.43
C HIS A 211 -7.81 -3.21 5.04
N ARG A 212 -6.81 -2.90 4.21
CA ARG A 212 -7.02 -2.30 2.88
C ARG A 212 -6.59 -3.18 1.72
N LEU A 213 -6.03 -4.37 1.95
CA LEU A 213 -5.54 -5.25 0.89
C LEU A 213 -6.61 -5.58 -0.15
N GLY A 214 -6.19 -5.61 -1.41
CA GLY A 214 -6.99 -6.14 -2.52
C GLY A 214 -8.01 -5.18 -3.12
N ALA A 215 -7.96 -3.87 -2.85
CA ALA A 215 -8.85 -2.89 -3.47
C ALA A 215 -8.21 -1.50 -3.59
N ASN A 216 -8.58 -0.74 -4.62
CA ASN A 216 -8.37 0.70 -4.72
C ASN A 216 -6.93 1.17 -4.41
N GLU A 217 -5.98 0.89 -5.31
CA GLU A 217 -4.56 1.28 -5.17
C GLU A 217 -3.87 0.78 -3.89
N ALA A 218 -4.45 -0.23 -3.24
CA ALA A 218 -3.88 -0.85 -2.06
C ALA A 218 -2.68 -1.74 -2.41
N PRO A 219 -1.74 -1.97 -1.46
CA PRO A 219 -0.71 -2.98 -1.64
C PRO A 219 -1.36 -4.34 -1.96
N PRO A 220 -0.87 -5.09 -2.95
CA PRO A 220 -1.43 -6.39 -3.26
C PRO A 220 -0.95 -7.45 -2.27
N ALA A 221 -1.80 -8.45 -1.98
CA ALA A 221 -1.37 -9.68 -1.32
C ALA A 221 -0.50 -10.55 -2.24
N ILE A 222 -0.68 -10.40 -3.56
CA ILE A 222 0.07 -11.06 -4.63
C ILE A 222 0.90 -10.01 -5.34
N ILE A 223 2.21 -10.13 -5.30
CA ILE A 223 3.12 -9.23 -6.00
C ILE A 223 3.08 -9.52 -7.50
N SER A 224 2.99 -8.48 -8.31
CA SER A 224 3.08 -8.54 -9.78
C SER A 224 3.62 -7.24 -10.35
N ILE A 225 4.13 -7.30 -11.58
CA ILE A 225 4.65 -6.14 -12.31
C ILE A 225 3.69 -5.78 -13.44
N PHE A 226 3.32 -4.52 -13.54
CA PHE A 226 2.64 -3.95 -14.70
C PHE A 226 3.67 -3.27 -15.61
N LEU A 227 3.69 -3.60 -16.90
CA LEU A 227 4.62 -3.03 -17.89
C LEU A 227 3.90 -2.24 -18.99
N GLY A 228 2.62 -2.48 -19.17
CA GLY A 228 1.86 -1.96 -20.32
C GLY A 228 2.17 -2.71 -21.62
N ASP A 229 1.44 -2.35 -22.68
CA ASP A 229 1.45 -3.09 -23.95
C ASP A 229 2.78 -2.97 -24.70
N GLU A 230 3.40 -1.79 -24.70
CA GLU A 230 4.63 -1.51 -25.46
C GLU A 230 5.82 -2.31 -24.92
N LEU A 231 6.13 -2.16 -23.61
CA LEU A 231 7.24 -2.90 -23.00
C LEU A 231 7.00 -4.41 -23.04
N THR A 232 5.75 -4.85 -22.84
CA THR A 232 5.41 -6.28 -22.97
C THR A 232 5.69 -6.80 -24.38
N ALA A 233 5.36 -6.03 -25.42
CA ALA A 233 5.65 -6.41 -26.80
C ALA A 233 7.15 -6.42 -27.09
N VAL A 234 7.93 -5.46 -26.57
CA VAL A 234 9.39 -5.44 -26.67
C VAL A 234 10.00 -6.68 -26.01
N LEU A 235 9.59 -7.00 -24.77
CA LEU A 235 10.12 -8.18 -24.07
C LEU A 235 9.76 -9.49 -24.77
N LYS A 236 8.57 -9.58 -25.37
CA LYS A 236 8.15 -10.73 -26.15
C LYS A 236 8.98 -10.87 -27.43
N ALA A 237 9.29 -9.78 -28.13
CA ALA A 237 10.16 -9.81 -29.32
C ALA A 237 11.56 -10.30 -28.96
N ILE A 238 12.13 -9.88 -27.82
CA ILE A 238 13.42 -10.36 -27.32
C ILE A 238 13.37 -11.87 -27.00
N GLU A 239 12.31 -12.33 -26.31
CA GLU A 239 12.14 -13.75 -25.97
C GLU A 239 12.08 -14.63 -27.23
N GLU A 240 11.41 -14.15 -28.28
CA GLU A 240 11.19 -14.89 -29.52
C GLU A 240 12.30 -14.69 -30.57
N ASP A 241 13.37 -13.92 -30.28
CA ASP A 241 14.42 -13.50 -31.23
C ASP A 241 13.85 -12.88 -32.51
N LYS A 242 12.82 -12.07 -32.39
CA LYS A 242 12.16 -11.37 -33.47
C LYS A 242 12.47 -9.87 -33.46
N PRO A 243 12.59 -9.26 -34.65
CA PRO A 243 12.66 -7.80 -34.68
C PRO A 243 11.38 -7.20 -34.09
N TYR A 244 11.51 -6.14 -33.32
CA TYR A 244 10.39 -5.34 -32.82
C TYR A 244 10.04 -4.32 -33.89
N ASP A 245 8.93 -4.53 -34.58
CA ASP A 245 8.36 -3.53 -35.50
C ASP A 245 7.58 -2.53 -34.64
N GLY A 246 8.24 -1.43 -34.22
CA GLY A 246 7.68 -0.42 -33.36
C GLY A 246 6.26 -0.04 -33.73
N LYS A 247 5.31 -0.25 -32.81
CA LYS A 247 3.97 0.35 -32.97
C LYS A 247 4.15 1.85 -32.88
N GLU A 248 3.65 2.59 -33.90
CA GLU A 248 3.47 4.04 -33.76
C GLU A 248 2.76 4.31 -32.43
N LYS A 249 3.31 5.21 -31.59
CA LYS A 249 2.69 5.60 -30.31
C LYS A 249 1.20 5.83 -30.57
N GLU A 250 0.33 5.01 -29.99
CA GLU A 250 -1.12 5.20 -30.14
C GLU A 250 -1.48 6.58 -29.59
N LEU A 251 -1.81 7.48 -30.49
CA LEU A 251 -2.29 8.80 -30.12
C LEU A 251 -3.76 8.70 -29.74
N MET A 252 -4.13 9.27 -28.62
CA MET A 252 -5.53 9.31 -28.18
C MET A 252 -6.36 10.05 -29.24
N LYS A 253 -7.33 9.35 -29.85
CA LYS A 253 -8.31 9.97 -30.75
C LYS A 253 -9.31 10.74 -29.89
N ILE A 254 -8.98 11.99 -29.59
CA ILE A 254 -9.93 12.91 -29.00
C ILE A 254 -10.86 13.33 -30.13
N GLY A 255 -12.18 13.16 -29.98
CA GLY A 255 -13.19 13.45 -31.01
C GLY A 255 -13.29 14.93 -31.46
N ALA A 256 -12.37 15.78 -31.01
CA ALA A 256 -12.27 17.18 -31.41
C ALA A 256 -11.04 17.40 -32.29
N THR A 257 -11.28 17.89 -33.51
CA THR A 257 -10.24 18.13 -34.53
C THR A 257 -9.29 19.29 -34.20
N VAL A 258 -9.60 20.08 -33.19
CA VAL A 258 -8.85 21.30 -32.82
C VAL A 258 -7.88 21.08 -31.63
N LEU A 259 -7.88 19.92 -30.99
CA LEU A 259 -6.96 19.62 -29.91
C LEU A 259 -5.69 18.93 -30.43
N PRO A 260 -4.50 19.23 -29.88
CA PRO A 260 -3.29 18.53 -30.23
C PRO A 260 -3.45 17.03 -29.91
N LYS A 261 -2.81 16.18 -30.69
CA LYS A 261 -2.78 14.74 -30.43
C LYS A 261 -1.87 14.49 -29.23
N PHE A 262 -2.41 13.88 -28.18
CA PHE A 262 -1.64 13.47 -27.01
C PHE A 262 -1.29 11.98 -27.11
N PRO A 263 -0.12 11.55 -26.67
CA PRO A 263 0.17 10.14 -26.46
C PRO A 263 -0.88 9.52 -25.53
N LYS A 264 -1.33 8.31 -25.84
CA LYS A 264 -2.19 7.55 -24.92
C LYS A 264 -1.37 7.27 -23.68
N ASP A 265 -1.88 7.65 -22.52
CA ASP A 265 -1.27 7.27 -21.25
C ASP A 265 -1.37 5.75 -21.11
N SER A 266 -0.21 5.10 -21.01
CA SER A 266 -0.10 3.65 -20.83
C SER A 266 0.02 3.26 -19.36
N THR A 267 0.04 4.22 -18.44
CA THR A 267 0.13 3.97 -16.99
C THR A 267 -1.23 3.55 -16.46
N ASP A 268 -1.24 2.54 -15.59
CA ASP A 268 -2.42 2.13 -14.85
C ASP A 268 -2.48 2.92 -13.54
N ARG A 269 -3.49 3.78 -13.40
CA ARG A 269 -3.70 4.56 -12.17
C ARG A 269 -4.00 3.69 -10.94
N ASN A 270 -4.53 2.49 -11.15
CA ASN A 270 -4.84 1.55 -10.07
C ASN A 270 -3.63 0.74 -9.61
N ARG A 271 -2.50 0.87 -10.33
CA ARG A 271 -1.23 0.23 -9.99
C ARG A 271 -0.09 1.15 -10.32
N THR A 272 0.76 1.41 -9.36
CA THR A 272 2.04 2.05 -9.63
C THR A 272 2.95 1.03 -10.30
N SER A 273 3.45 1.37 -11.50
CA SER A 273 4.41 0.53 -12.21
C SER A 273 5.80 0.65 -11.53
N PRO A 274 6.53 -0.44 -11.33
CA PRO A 274 6.23 -1.81 -11.74
C PRO A 274 5.23 -2.55 -10.83
N PHE A 275 4.96 -2.10 -9.60
CA PHE A 275 3.98 -2.66 -8.66
C PHE A 275 3.60 -1.60 -7.62
N ALA A 276 2.54 -1.85 -6.84
CA ALA A 276 2.11 -0.95 -5.76
C ALA A 276 3.15 -0.93 -4.63
N PHE A 277 4.06 0.03 -4.71
CA PHE A 277 5.21 0.20 -3.83
C PHE A 277 4.92 1.33 -2.85
N THR A 278 4.60 0.98 -1.60
CA THR A 278 4.13 1.94 -0.60
C THR A 278 4.85 1.80 0.73
N GLY A 279 5.01 2.92 1.44
CA GLY A 279 5.61 3.00 2.75
C GLY A 279 7.14 3.11 2.75
N ASN A 280 7.69 3.58 3.87
CA ASN A 280 9.13 3.86 3.97
C ASN A 280 9.98 2.58 4.15
N LYS A 281 9.42 1.53 4.77
CA LYS A 281 10.13 0.25 5.01
C LYS A 281 10.46 -0.47 3.69
N CYS A 282 9.60 -0.36 2.69
CA CYS A 282 9.77 -1.05 1.42
C CYS A 282 11.01 -0.57 0.64
N ASN A 283 11.48 0.66 0.85
CA ASN A 283 12.67 1.17 0.19
C ASN A 283 13.94 0.37 0.52
N ILE A 284 14.10 -0.11 1.76
CA ILE A 284 15.25 -0.95 2.15
C ILE A 284 15.18 -2.29 1.42
N VAL A 285 14.03 -2.93 1.45
CA VAL A 285 13.83 -4.26 0.84
C VAL A 285 14.04 -4.19 -0.67
N LEU A 286 13.34 -3.29 -1.37
CA LEU A 286 13.44 -3.15 -2.82
C LEU A 286 14.87 -2.90 -3.27
N ASN A 287 15.56 -1.94 -2.63
CA ASN A 287 16.95 -1.64 -2.98
C ASN A 287 17.88 -2.84 -2.73
N THR A 288 17.61 -3.66 -1.74
CA THR A 288 18.44 -4.83 -1.41
C THR A 288 18.25 -5.95 -2.44
N VAL A 289 17.00 -6.31 -2.77
CA VAL A 289 16.73 -7.37 -3.75
C VAL A 289 17.20 -6.98 -5.15
N ILE A 290 17.02 -5.72 -5.54
CA ILE A 290 17.55 -5.20 -6.83
C ILE A 290 19.08 -5.22 -6.83
N ALA A 291 19.75 -4.83 -5.74
CA ALA A 291 21.20 -4.85 -5.65
C ALA A 291 21.77 -6.28 -5.81
N ASP A 292 21.10 -7.27 -5.23
CA ASP A 292 21.49 -8.67 -5.33
C ASP A 292 21.42 -9.19 -6.78
N GLU A 293 20.33 -8.88 -7.47
CA GLU A 293 20.18 -9.31 -8.87
C GLU A 293 21.12 -8.55 -9.81
N ILE A 294 21.33 -7.27 -9.59
CA ILE A 294 22.33 -6.49 -10.35
C ILE A 294 23.74 -7.06 -10.11
N GLU A 295 24.09 -7.51 -8.89
CA GLU A 295 25.36 -8.17 -8.62
C GLU A 295 25.54 -9.44 -9.44
N LYS A 296 24.52 -10.30 -9.48
CA LYS A 296 24.53 -11.53 -10.29
C LYS A 296 24.72 -11.21 -11.78
N PHE A 297 24.00 -10.21 -12.29
CA PHE A 297 24.11 -9.75 -13.67
C PHE A 297 25.49 -9.19 -13.98
N ALA A 298 26.04 -8.32 -13.11
CA ALA A 298 27.36 -7.77 -13.27
C ALA A 298 28.44 -8.87 -13.30
N ASN A 299 28.35 -9.88 -12.43
CA ASN A 299 29.29 -11.00 -12.42
C ASN A 299 29.29 -11.77 -13.75
N ILE A 300 28.12 -11.98 -14.35
CA ILE A 300 27.96 -12.66 -15.64
C ILE A 300 28.57 -11.81 -16.78
N LEU A 301 28.22 -10.53 -16.81
CA LEU A 301 28.63 -9.61 -17.87
C LEU A 301 30.13 -9.27 -17.82
N GLU A 302 30.72 -9.14 -16.63
CA GLU A 302 32.16 -8.91 -16.46
C GLU A 302 33.02 -10.13 -16.86
N ALA A 303 32.46 -11.34 -16.76
CA ALA A 303 33.12 -12.58 -17.14
C ALA A 303 32.91 -12.95 -18.63
N ALA A 304 32.17 -12.14 -19.38
CA ALA A 304 31.80 -12.47 -20.76
C ALA A 304 32.96 -12.26 -21.75
N ASP A 305 33.21 -13.24 -22.61
CA ASP A 305 34.14 -13.09 -23.74
C ASP A 305 33.55 -12.21 -24.86
N ASP A 306 32.21 -12.25 -25.03
CA ASP A 306 31.44 -11.42 -25.94
C ASP A 306 30.30 -10.77 -25.15
N PHE A 307 30.45 -9.49 -24.88
CA PHE A 307 29.51 -8.70 -24.04
C PHE A 307 28.11 -8.65 -24.66
N ASP A 308 28.00 -8.33 -25.95
CA ASP A 308 26.70 -8.12 -26.60
C ASP A 308 25.88 -9.42 -26.68
N THR A 309 26.54 -10.52 -27.08
CA THR A 309 25.90 -11.85 -27.13
C THR A 309 25.47 -12.30 -25.72
N THR A 310 26.32 -12.10 -24.72
CA THR A 310 26.03 -12.48 -23.34
C THR A 310 24.91 -11.61 -22.74
N LEU A 311 24.91 -10.30 -22.99
CA LEU A 311 23.86 -9.39 -22.56
C LEU A 311 22.50 -9.76 -23.12
N HIS A 312 22.44 -10.03 -24.43
CA HIS A 312 21.19 -10.46 -25.10
C HIS A 312 20.67 -11.77 -24.52
N ALA A 313 21.52 -12.75 -24.33
CA ALA A 313 21.16 -14.03 -23.73
C ALA A 313 20.67 -13.87 -22.29
N LEU A 314 21.36 -13.07 -21.49
CA LEU A 314 20.98 -12.80 -20.09
C LEU A 314 19.60 -12.17 -19.98
N ILE A 315 19.32 -11.14 -20.78
CA ILE A 315 18.00 -10.47 -20.79
C ILE A 315 16.91 -11.47 -21.25
N LYS A 316 17.15 -12.18 -22.35
CA LYS A 316 16.22 -13.18 -22.91
C LYS A 316 15.90 -14.28 -21.92
N ASP A 317 16.90 -14.90 -21.29
CA ASP A 317 16.73 -15.98 -20.33
C ASP A 317 16.01 -15.49 -19.07
N THR A 318 16.32 -14.29 -18.62
CA THR A 318 15.63 -13.65 -17.50
C THR A 318 14.15 -13.48 -17.81
N ILE A 319 13.79 -12.89 -18.94
CA ILE A 319 12.39 -12.69 -19.33
C ILE A 319 11.67 -14.04 -19.39
N LYS A 320 12.26 -15.02 -20.07
CA LYS A 320 11.69 -16.37 -20.23
C LYS A 320 11.36 -17.03 -18.88
N ASN A 321 12.26 -16.92 -17.91
CA ASN A 321 12.14 -17.61 -16.62
C ASN A 321 11.28 -16.85 -15.61
N HIS A 322 11.20 -15.52 -15.71
CA HIS A 322 10.57 -14.65 -14.69
C HIS A 322 9.32 -13.89 -15.19
N LYS A 323 8.89 -14.08 -16.45
CA LYS A 323 7.68 -13.41 -16.99
C LYS A 323 6.39 -13.75 -16.26
N ARG A 324 6.38 -14.80 -15.42
CA ARG A 324 5.21 -15.18 -14.61
C ARG A 324 4.75 -14.06 -13.68
N ILE A 325 5.66 -13.17 -13.28
CA ILE A 325 5.37 -12.03 -12.39
C ILE A 325 4.72 -10.84 -13.13
N ILE A 326 4.81 -10.82 -14.49
CA ILE A 326 4.27 -9.73 -15.31
C ILE A 326 2.77 -9.94 -15.50
N PHE A 327 1.98 -8.95 -15.11
CA PHE A 327 0.53 -8.97 -15.26
C PHE A 327 0.00 -7.58 -15.58
N ASN A 328 -0.60 -7.42 -16.77
CA ASN A 328 -1.17 -6.15 -17.24
C ASN A 328 -2.71 -6.08 -17.09
N GLY A 329 -3.33 -7.08 -16.46
CA GLY A 329 -4.77 -7.13 -16.21
C GLY A 329 -5.18 -6.47 -14.87
N ASN A 330 -6.47 -6.59 -14.51
CA ASN A 330 -7.00 -6.10 -13.24
C ASN A 330 -6.55 -6.98 -12.07
N GLY A 331 -5.60 -6.49 -11.26
CA GLY A 331 -5.06 -7.19 -10.09
C GLY A 331 -6.03 -7.34 -8.91
N TYR A 332 -7.22 -6.70 -8.96
CA TYR A 332 -8.26 -6.77 -7.93
C TYR A 332 -9.36 -7.80 -8.22
N ASP A 333 -9.31 -8.44 -9.39
CA ASP A 333 -10.30 -9.43 -9.80
C ASP A 333 -9.98 -10.81 -9.22
N ASP A 334 -11.00 -11.55 -8.79
CA ASP A 334 -10.86 -12.92 -8.29
C ASP A 334 -10.24 -13.88 -9.31
N SER A 335 -10.38 -13.59 -10.61
CA SER A 335 -9.73 -14.35 -11.66
C SER A 335 -8.20 -14.26 -11.59
N TRP A 336 -7.67 -13.09 -11.18
CA TRP A 336 -6.23 -12.93 -10.98
C TRP A 336 -5.70 -13.82 -9.85
N VAL A 337 -6.43 -13.97 -8.75
CA VAL A 337 -6.00 -14.84 -7.65
C VAL A 337 -5.78 -16.26 -8.13
N LYS A 338 -6.72 -16.80 -8.94
CA LYS A 338 -6.62 -18.14 -9.53
C LYS A 338 -5.48 -18.27 -10.56
N GLU A 339 -5.31 -17.23 -11.37
CA GLU A 339 -4.23 -17.19 -12.36
C GLU A 339 -2.86 -17.11 -11.68
N ALA A 340 -2.71 -16.26 -10.66
CA ALA A 340 -1.48 -16.13 -9.88
C ALA A 340 -1.10 -17.44 -9.18
N GLU A 341 -2.06 -18.15 -8.62
CA GLU A 341 -1.86 -19.47 -8.04
C GLU A 341 -1.37 -20.47 -9.08
N SER A 342 -1.97 -20.48 -10.29
CA SER A 342 -1.54 -21.32 -11.39
C SER A 342 -0.13 -21.01 -11.90
N ARG A 343 0.32 -19.76 -11.74
CA ARG A 343 1.67 -19.29 -12.06
C ARG A 343 2.69 -19.57 -10.95
N GLY A 344 2.24 -20.10 -9.78
CA GLY A 344 3.06 -20.35 -8.61
C GLY A 344 3.50 -19.06 -7.88
N LEU A 345 2.71 -18.00 -7.95
CA LEU A 345 2.94 -16.77 -7.22
C LEU A 345 2.41 -16.88 -5.79
N LEU A 346 3.09 -16.21 -4.84
CA LEU A 346 2.69 -16.18 -3.44
C LEU A 346 1.44 -15.30 -3.24
N ASN A 347 0.53 -15.75 -2.36
CA ASN A 347 -0.61 -15.00 -1.92
C ASN A 347 -0.61 -14.91 -0.37
N LEU A 348 0.11 -13.93 0.15
CA LEU A 348 0.30 -13.72 1.59
C LEU A 348 -0.72 -12.68 2.09
N LYS A 349 -1.90 -13.14 2.45
CA LYS A 349 -3.07 -12.29 2.74
C LYS A 349 -2.93 -11.45 4.00
N THR A 350 -2.23 -11.96 5.03
CA THR A 350 -2.10 -11.29 6.31
C THR A 350 -0.66 -11.00 6.68
N THR A 351 -0.46 -10.06 7.58
CA THR A 351 0.87 -9.74 8.12
C THR A 351 1.52 -10.95 8.78
N PRO A 352 0.85 -11.75 9.64
CA PRO A 352 1.44 -12.97 10.19
C PRO A 352 1.81 -14.03 9.15
N ASP A 353 1.12 -14.07 7.98
CA ASP A 353 1.51 -14.97 6.89
C ASP A 353 2.80 -14.52 6.19
N ALA A 354 3.02 -13.21 6.10
CA ALA A 354 4.15 -12.63 5.38
C ALA A 354 5.44 -12.57 6.23
N LEU A 355 5.34 -12.19 7.49
CA LEU A 355 6.50 -11.91 8.32
C LEU A 355 7.46 -13.09 8.53
N PRO A 356 7.04 -14.38 8.64
CA PRO A 356 7.95 -15.51 8.79
C PRO A 356 9.00 -15.63 7.67
N TYR A 357 8.68 -15.15 6.48
CA TYR A 357 9.64 -15.12 5.36
C TYR A 357 10.87 -14.24 5.65
N PHE A 358 10.75 -13.26 6.57
CA PHE A 358 11.88 -12.40 6.90
C PHE A 358 13.06 -13.17 7.47
N LYS A 359 12.80 -14.21 8.28
CA LYS A 359 13.81 -15.02 8.99
C LYS A 359 14.18 -16.32 8.27
N THR A 360 13.81 -16.53 7.00
CA THR A 360 14.31 -17.68 6.24
C THR A 360 15.82 -17.58 6.04
N ASP A 361 16.51 -18.71 6.02
CA ASP A 361 17.97 -18.74 5.85
C ASP A 361 18.40 -18.03 4.56
N GLU A 362 17.61 -18.15 3.48
CA GLU A 362 17.86 -17.50 2.19
C GLU A 362 17.80 -15.98 2.29
N ASN A 363 16.76 -15.44 2.94
CA ASN A 363 16.58 -14.00 3.10
C ASN A 363 17.60 -13.40 4.09
N ILE A 364 17.93 -14.10 5.16
CA ILE A 364 19.04 -13.69 6.06
C ILE A 364 20.35 -13.60 5.27
N ALA A 365 20.69 -14.66 4.51
CA ALA A 365 21.91 -14.69 3.73
C ALA A 365 21.95 -13.58 2.65
N LEU A 366 20.80 -13.20 2.08
CA LEU A 366 20.67 -12.06 1.16
C LEU A 366 21.05 -10.74 1.85
N PHE A 367 20.46 -10.45 3.01
CA PHE A 367 20.74 -9.20 3.75
C PHE A 367 22.19 -9.12 4.22
N GLU A 368 22.76 -10.22 4.70
CA GLU A 368 24.17 -10.29 5.12
C GLU A 368 25.13 -10.14 3.93
N ARG A 369 24.87 -10.82 2.80
CA ARG A 369 25.67 -10.73 1.57
C ARG A 369 25.72 -9.28 1.04
N GLN A 370 24.59 -8.59 1.05
CA GLN A 370 24.49 -7.21 0.63
C GLN A 370 24.91 -6.21 1.73
N LYS A 371 25.28 -6.69 2.92
CA LYS A 371 25.72 -5.88 4.08
C LYS A 371 24.67 -4.82 4.47
N VAL A 372 23.41 -5.20 4.46
CA VAL A 372 22.27 -4.32 4.78
C VAL A 372 21.80 -4.57 6.20
N LEU A 373 21.59 -5.82 6.59
CA LEU A 373 21.21 -6.25 7.94
C LEU A 373 22.02 -7.50 8.32
N SER A 374 22.37 -7.63 9.60
CA SER A 374 22.87 -8.89 10.17
C SER A 374 21.72 -9.84 10.49
N LYS A 375 22.04 -11.10 10.76
CA LYS A 375 21.06 -12.10 11.21
C LYS A 375 20.32 -11.62 12.46
N GLU A 376 21.03 -11.11 13.45
CA GLU A 376 20.45 -10.62 14.71
C GLU A 376 19.51 -9.42 14.48
N GLU A 377 19.84 -8.54 13.53
CA GLU A 377 18.97 -7.42 13.16
C GLU A 377 17.70 -7.89 12.45
N VAL A 378 17.77 -8.92 11.61
CA VAL A 378 16.60 -9.53 10.96
C VAL A 378 15.70 -10.20 12.00
N GLU A 379 16.26 -11.03 12.87
CA GLU A 379 15.52 -11.72 13.92
C GLU A 379 14.83 -10.73 14.88
N SER A 380 15.55 -9.71 15.34
CA SER A 380 14.98 -8.67 16.20
C SER A 380 13.84 -7.91 15.53
N ARG A 381 13.98 -7.56 14.24
CA ARG A 381 12.91 -6.88 13.50
C ARG A 381 11.69 -7.77 13.30
N TYR A 382 11.90 -9.05 13.07
CA TYR A 382 10.81 -10.02 12.97
C TYR A 382 9.98 -10.07 14.25
N GLU A 383 10.64 -10.21 15.40
CA GLU A 383 9.97 -10.21 16.70
C GLU A 383 9.19 -8.93 16.95
N ILE A 384 9.81 -7.76 16.70
CA ILE A 384 9.18 -6.45 16.87
C ILE A 384 7.94 -6.31 15.97
N LEU A 385 8.02 -6.71 14.71
CA LEU A 385 6.89 -6.57 13.78
C LEU A 385 5.72 -7.49 14.12
N MET A 386 5.98 -8.71 14.61
CA MET A 386 4.93 -9.61 15.07
C MET A 386 4.25 -9.07 16.35
N ASP A 387 5.04 -8.57 17.29
CA ASP A 387 4.58 -7.96 18.54
C ASP A 387 3.78 -6.66 18.27
N GLU A 388 4.25 -5.82 17.35
CA GLU A 388 3.50 -4.63 16.90
C GLU A 388 2.14 -4.99 16.32
N TYR A 389 2.07 -6.02 15.48
CA TYR A 389 0.83 -6.50 14.89
C TYR A 389 -0.18 -6.95 15.96
N GLU A 390 0.26 -7.80 16.87
CA GLU A 390 -0.57 -8.28 17.98
C GLU A 390 -1.08 -7.10 18.82
N LYS A 391 -0.21 -6.20 19.27
CA LYS A 391 -0.55 -5.07 20.13
C LYS A 391 -1.51 -4.10 19.45
N GLN A 392 -1.33 -3.83 18.17
CA GLN A 392 -2.22 -2.93 17.44
C GLN A 392 -3.64 -3.49 17.38
N ILE A 393 -3.81 -4.74 17.00
CA ILE A 393 -5.15 -5.36 16.93
C ILE A 393 -5.74 -5.55 18.33
N ASN A 394 -4.94 -5.87 19.34
CA ASN A 394 -5.41 -5.96 20.73
C ASN A 394 -5.95 -4.60 21.23
N ILE A 395 -5.29 -3.48 20.91
CA ILE A 395 -5.80 -2.14 21.23
C ILE A 395 -7.14 -1.88 20.53
N GLU A 396 -7.27 -2.28 19.25
CA GLU A 396 -8.52 -2.17 18.51
C GLU A 396 -9.64 -3.00 19.19
N ALA A 397 -9.36 -4.25 19.53
CA ALA A 397 -10.32 -5.14 20.19
C ALA A 397 -10.77 -4.61 21.55
N LEU A 398 -9.82 -4.16 22.39
CA LEU A 398 -10.13 -3.55 23.69
C LEU A 398 -10.95 -2.28 23.55
N THR A 399 -10.64 -1.43 22.56
CA THR A 399 -11.40 -0.20 22.27
C THR A 399 -12.81 -0.53 21.81
N MET A 400 -12.95 -1.55 20.93
CA MET A 400 -14.25 -2.04 20.46
C MET A 400 -15.11 -2.54 21.63
N LEU A 401 -14.54 -3.35 22.51
CA LEU A 401 -15.20 -3.81 23.75
C LEU A 401 -15.62 -2.66 24.66
N ASP A 402 -14.78 -1.65 24.83
CA ASP A 402 -15.11 -0.47 25.67
C ASP A 402 -16.30 0.30 25.08
N ILE A 403 -16.30 0.55 23.78
CA ILE A 403 -17.41 1.25 23.08
C ILE A 403 -18.68 0.41 23.11
N ALA A 404 -18.61 -0.89 22.82
CA ALA A 404 -19.77 -1.79 22.85
C ALA A 404 -20.44 -1.80 24.22
N LYS A 405 -19.64 -1.95 25.32
CA LYS A 405 -20.14 -2.04 26.69
C LYS A 405 -20.69 -0.72 27.22
N LYS A 406 -20.05 0.40 26.93
CA LYS A 406 -20.34 1.69 27.56
C LYS A 406 -21.27 2.58 26.74
N ASP A 407 -21.25 2.43 25.42
CA ASP A 407 -21.95 3.34 24.52
C ASP A 407 -23.06 2.62 23.71
N ILE A 408 -22.74 1.55 22.98
CA ILE A 408 -23.69 0.93 22.03
C ILE A 408 -24.77 0.12 22.71
N LEU A 409 -24.42 -0.86 23.53
CA LEU A 409 -25.42 -1.72 24.20
C LEU A 409 -26.34 -0.94 25.14
N PRO A 410 -25.84 0.03 25.95
CA PRO A 410 -26.70 0.90 26.74
C PRO A 410 -27.64 1.77 25.90
N ALA A 411 -27.18 2.34 24.77
CA ALA A 411 -28.00 3.15 23.87
C ALA A 411 -29.11 2.30 23.22
N ALA A 412 -28.79 1.12 22.73
CA ALA A 412 -29.76 0.19 22.15
C ALA A 412 -30.78 -0.32 23.19
N SER A 413 -30.34 -0.61 24.43
CA SER A 413 -31.24 -0.98 25.53
C SER A 413 -32.19 0.15 25.88
N LYS A 414 -31.74 1.41 25.90
CA LYS A 414 -32.58 2.59 26.11
C LYS A 414 -33.62 2.72 25.01
N PHE A 415 -33.21 2.57 23.73
CA PHE A 415 -34.14 2.62 22.61
C PHE A 415 -35.18 1.49 22.66
N SER A 416 -34.77 0.27 23.01
CA SER A 416 -35.68 -0.87 23.24
C SER A 416 -36.73 -0.56 24.30
N LYS A 417 -36.32 0.10 25.42
CA LYS A 417 -37.26 0.54 26.45
C LYS A 417 -38.26 1.56 25.90
N GLU A 418 -37.83 2.57 25.17
CA GLU A 418 -38.70 3.60 24.57
C GLU A 418 -39.74 2.98 23.63
N LEU A 419 -39.34 1.97 22.83
CA LEU A 419 -40.23 1.22 21.96
C LEU A 419 -41.29 0.41 22.76
N THR A 420 -40.87 -0.29 23.81
CA THR A 420 -41.81 -1.09 24.65
C THR A 420 -42.79 -0.21 25.42
N ASP A 421 -42.36 0.95 25.93
CA ASP A 421 -43.24 1.92 26.52
C ASP A 421 -44.28 2.46 25.49
N THR A 422 -43.83 2.74 24.25
CA THR A 422 -44.73 3.17 23.17
C THR A 422 -45.75 2.09 22.81
N ILE A 423 -45.32 0.84 22.73
CA ILE A 423 -46.21 -0.31 22.49
C ILE A 423 -47.29 -0.43 23.57
N ALA A 424 -46.89 -0.34 24.86
CA ALA A 424 -47.80 -0.43 25.96
C ALA A 424 -48.86 0.69 25.91
N ASN A 425 -48.43 1.94 25.66
CA ASN A 425 -49.33 3.10 25.58
C ASN A 425 -50.28 3.03 24.39
N LYS A 426 -49.83 2.67 23.20
CA LYS A 426 -50.68 2.51 21.99
C LYS A 426 -51.69 1.36 22.17
N LYS A 427 -51.25 0.23 22.75
CA LYS A 427 -52.12 -0.88 23.06
C LYS A 427 -53.27 -0.50 23.96
N ALA A 428 -52.99 0.36 24.97
CA ALA A 428 -54.02 0.80 25.94
C ALA A 428 -55.14 1.63 25.29
N ILE A 429 -54.91 2.23 24.12
CA ILE A 429 -55.90 3.08 23.42
C ILE A 429 -56.35 2.46 22.07
N GLY A 430 -55.95 1.21 21.79
CA GLY A 430 -56.43 0.43 20.61
C GLY A 430 -55.87 0.88 19.27
N ILE A 431 -54.65 1.48 19.21
CA ILE A 431 -53.96 1.84 17.96
C ILE A 431 -53.16 0.67 17.43
N ASP A 432 -52.99 0.59 16.10
CA ASP A 432 -52.18 -0.42 15.42
C ASP A 432 -50.72 -0.37 15.88
N LEU A 433 -50.11 -1.54 16.07
CA LEU A 433 -48.79 -1.75 16.66
C LEU A 433 -47.82 -2.49 15.73
N THR A 434 -48.19 -2.72 14.47
CA THR A 434 -47.38 -3.57 13.56
C THR A 434 -45.92 -3.10 13.46
N TYR A 435 -45.71 -1.82 13.20
CA TYR A 435 -44.37 -1.22 13.08
C TYR A 435 -43.54 -1.34 14.39
N GLU A 436 -44.14 -0.95 15.51
CA GLU A 436 -43.44 -0.95 16.79
C GLU A 436 -43.08 -2.34 17.28
N LEU A 437 -44.00 -3.33 17.09
CA LEU A 437 -43.76 -4.72 17.46
C LEU A 437 -42.63 -5.34 16.62
N GLU A 438 -42.64 -5.12 15.31
CA GLU A 438 -41.59 -5.63 14.42
C GLU A 438 -40.25 -5.00 14.76
N THR A 439 -40.23 -3.68 14.99
CA THR A 439 -38.99 -2.95 15.34
C THR A 439 -38.45 -3.41 16.70
N ALA A 440 -39.32 -3.56 17.72
CA ALA A 440 -38.90 -4.02 19.05
C ALA A 440 -38.32 -5.44 19.03
N LYS A 441 -38.91 -6.36 18.22
CA LYS A 441 -38.36 -7.70 18.04
C LYS A 441 -36.95 -7.66 17.42
N LYS A 442 -36.78 -6.94 16.30
CA LYS A 442 -35.48 -6.81 15.63
C LYS A 442 -34.42 -6.20 16.54
N VAL A 443 -34.77 -5.13 17.27
CA VAL A 443 -33.83 -4.50 18.23
C VAL A 443 -33.41 -5.49 19.33
N SER A 444 -34.34 -6.29 19.83
CA SER A 444 -34.05 -7.29 20.86
C SER A 444 -33.17 -8.43 20.34
N GLU A 445 -33.39 -8.87 19.10
CA GLU A 445 -32.58 -9.88 18.42
C GLU A 445 -31.14 -9.37 18.22
N TYR A 446 -30.97 -8.20 17.60
CA TYR A 446 -29.65 -7.59 17.40
C TYR A 446 -28.91 -7.30 18.71
N LEU A 447 -29.61 -6.87 19.77
CA LEU A 447 -29.02 -6.70 21.09
C LEU A 447 -28.47 -8.00 21.66
N ALA A 448 -29.20 -9.10 21.50
CA ALA A 448 -28.77 -10.42 21.96
C ALA A 448 -27.55 -10.90 21.16
N GLU A 449 -27.56 -10.74 19.83
CA GLU A 449 -26.45 -11.09 18.94
C GLU A 449 -25.20 -10.27 19.28
N ALA A 450 -25.32 -8.94 19.36
CA ALA A 450 -24.21 -8.06 19.70
C ALA A 450 -23.63 -8.35 21.09
N TYR A 451 -24.48 -8.63 22.08
CA TYR A 451 -24.03 -9.03 23.41
C TYR A 451 -23.26 -10.35 23.37
N GLN A 452 -23.72 -11.34 22.61
CA GLN A 452 -23.03 -12.62 22.48
C GLN A 452 -21.70 -12.47 21.76
N ALA A 453 -21.65 -11.71 20.66
CA ALA A 453 -20.42 -11.42 19.92
C ALA A 453 -19.39 -10.69 20.81
N MET A 454 -19.83 -9.69 21.56
CA MET A 454 -19.00 -8.99 22.55
C MET A 454 -18.42 -9.93 23.62
N MET A 455 -19.23 -10.87 24.13
CA MET A 455 -18.76 -11.85 25.14
C MET A 455 -17.73 -12.83 24.53
N THR A 456 -17.90 -13.21 23.26
CA THR A 456 -16.94 -14.05 22.55
C THR A 456 -15.61 -13.31 22.41
N LEU A 457 -15.62 -12.10 21.87
CA LEU A 457 -14.42 -11.26 21.74
C LEU A 457 -13.74 -11.03 23.10
N GLU A 458 -14.50 -10.73 24.16
CA GLU A 458 -13.91 -10.54 25.51
C GLU A 458 -13.22 -11.80 26.02
N ASN A 459 -13.79 -12.98 25.78
CA ASN A 459 -13.19 -14.23 26.21
C ASN A 459 -11.92 -14.55 25.41
N ASP A 460 -11.92 -14.28 24.10
CA ASP A 460 -10.75 -14.56 23.28
C ASP A 460 -9.63 -13.53 23.51
N VAL A 461 -9.94 -12.28 23.83
CA VAL A 461 -8.93 -11.33 24.34
C VAL A 461 -8.32 -11.79 25.67
N LYS A 462 -9.10 -12.39 26.60
CA LYS A 462 -8.52 -12.98 27.83
C LYS A 462 -7.58 -14.12 27.53
N LYS A 463 -7.93 -15.01 26.61
CA LYS A 463 -7.04 -16.11 26.19
C LYS A 463 -5.78 -15.61 25.49
N LEU A 464 -5.89 -14.54 24.66
CA LEU A 464 -4.74 -13.91 24.05
C LEU A 464 -3.70 -13.46 25.10
N HIS A 465 -4.16 -12.88 26.20
CA HIS A 465 -3.30 -12.42 27.28
C HIS A 465 -2.63 -13.56 28.11
N GLU A 466 -3.06 -14.81 27.90
CA GLU A 466 -2.44 -16.01 28.50
C GLU A 466 -1.34 -16.61 27.59
N ILE A 467 -1.13 -16.07 26.38
CA ILE A 467 -0.14 -16.54 25.42
C ILE A 467 1.15 -15.74 25.58
N ASP A 468 2.20 -16.37 26.14
CA ASP A 468 3.51 -15.72 26.32
C ASP A 468 4.35 -15.63 25.03
N ASP A 469 4.04 -16.44 24.01
CA ASP A 469 4.80 -16.55 22.78
C ASP A 469 4.27 -15.55 21.73
N PHE A 470 5.11 -14.59 21.33
CA PHE A 470 4.72 -13.51 20.41
C PHE A 470 4.26 -14.00 19.03
N GLU A 471 4.81 -15.09 18.53
CA GLU A 471 4.43 -15.66 17.23
C GLU A 471 3.04 -16.31 17.35
N LYS A 472 2.80 -17.10 18.37
CA LYS A 472 1.49 -17.71 18.63
C LYS A 472 0.41 -16.67 18.92
N SER A 473 0.74 -15.60 19.64
CA SER A 473 -0.23 -14.52 19.90
C SER A 473 -0.63 -13.79 18.63
N ALA A 474 0.31 -13.47 17.72
CA ALA A 474 -0.01 -12.85 16.45
C ALA A 474 -0.88 -13.74 15.55
N PHE A 475 -0.62 -15.04 15.49
CA PHE A 475 -1.48 -15.99 14.78
C PHE A 475 -2.85 -16.14 15.45
N TYR A 476 -2.91 -16.14 16.78
CA TYR A 476 -4.18 -16.17 17.50
C TYR A 476 -5.04 -14.95 17.21
N VAL A 477 -4.43 -13.77 17.16
CA VAL A 477 -5.09 -12.53 16.76
C VAL A 477 -5.68 -12.64 15.36
N ARG A 478 -4.91 -13.14 14.38
CA ARG A 478 -5.37 -13.35 13.00
C ARG A 478 -6.56 -14.33 12.93
N ASP A 479 -6.47 -15.45 13.65
CA ASP A 479 -7.40 -16.57 13.51
C ASP A 479 -8.69 -16.39 14.29
N PHE A 480 -8.66 -15.62 15.39
CA PHE A 480 -9.81 -15.47 16.30
C PHE A 480 -10.22 -14.01 16.51
N ILE A 481 -9.32 -13.15 17.00
CA ILE A 481 -9.68 -11.79 17.42
C ILE A 481 -10.27 -10.97 16.26
N ILE A 482 -9.64 -11.00 15.08
CA ILE A 482 -10.13 -10.25 13.90
C ILE A 482 -11.52 -10.74 13.47
N GLN A 483 -11.78 -12.05 13.54
CA GLN A 483 -13.08 -12.62 13.17
C GLN A 483 -14.16 -12.23 14.18
N ASP A 484 -13.83 -12.24 15.48
CA ASP A 484 -14.75 -11.82 16.53
C ASP A 484 -15.06 -10.34 16.44
N MET A 485 -14.05 -9.49 16.14
CA MET A 485 -14.26 -8.06 15.89
C MET A 485 -15.19 -7.83 14.69
N ALA A 486 -15.05 -8.62 13.63
CA ALA A 486 -15.92 -8.52 12.46
C ALA A 486 -17.35 -9.00 12.74
N SER A 487 -17.54 -9.84 13.75
CA SER A 487 -18.85 -10.35 14.15
C SER A 487 -19.62 -9.41 15.06
N LEU A 488 -18.92 -8.55 15.79
CA LEU A 488 -19.47 -7.54 16.69
C LEU A 488 -19.85 -6.25 15.95
#